data_01bb12f65ad4bbe88c4ae7b658b97eff
#
_entry.id   01bb12f65ad4bbe88c4ae7b658b97eff
#
_cell.length_a   1.000
_cell.length_b   1.000
_cell.length_c   1.000
_cell.angle_alpha   90.00
_cell.angle_beta   90.00
_cell.angle_gamma   90.00
#
_symmetry.space_group_name_H-M   'P 1'
#
loop_
_entity.id
_entity.type
_entity.pdbx_description
1 polymer ?
#
loop_
_entity_poly.entity_id
_entity_poly.type
_entity_poly.pdbx_seq_one_letter_code
_entity_poly.pdbx_strand_id
1 'polypeptide(L)'
;MTEIDEIRSKYESGQLDYIKTDLERFICVHAGEIEQYKREQIERGLPPIPDDTAIKFFIIQNRSINPEREILEQVAEIEREKWIQGVKTGSEPDPQQVCQEWASKYSAGWRQHRVTIIVYVFEREKDRFLRVLHENVRQAS
;
A
#
# COMPACT_ATOMS: atom_id res chain seq x y z
N MET A 1 0.12 21.77 -7.41
CA MET A 1 -0.44 20.44 -7.73
C MET A 1 -0.68 19.67 -6.44
N THR A 2 -1.85 19.07 -6.27
CA THR A 2 -2.18 18.31 -5.07
C THR A 2 -1.59 16.91 -5.13
N GLU A 3 -1.54 16.24 -3.96
CA GLU A 3 -1.11 14.84 -3.88
C GLU A 3 -1.94 13.94 -4.81
N ILE A 4 -3.26 14.13 -4.84
CA ILE A 4 -4.15 13.33 -5.70
C ILE A 4 -3.85 13.59 -7.18
N ASP A 5 -3.55 14.82 -7.58
CA ASP A 5 -3.20 15.13 -8.96
C ASP A 5 -1.91 14.43 -9.39
N GLU A 6 -0.91 14.38 -8.50
CA GLU A 6 0.34 13.68 -8.75
C GLU A 6 0.13 12.18 -8.90
N ILE A 7 -0.69 11.58 -8.03
CA ILE A 7 -1.01 10.16 -8.09
C ILE A 7 -1.75 9.84 -9.39
N ARG A 8 -2.73 10.68 -9.78
CA ARG A 8 -3.47 10.51 -11.03
C ARG A 8 -2.53 10.52 -12.23
N SER A 9 -1.60 11.47 -12.26
CA SER A 9 -0.63 11.58 -13.35
C SER A 9 0.23 10.33 -13.48
N LYS A 10 0.71 9.81 -12.34
CA LYS A 10 1.50 8.57 -12.31
C LYS A 10 0.67 7.37 -12.74
N TYR A 11 -0.60 7.31 -12.33
CA TYR A 11 -1.52 6.24 -12.73
C TYR A 11 -1.72 6.24 -14.24
N GLU A 12 -2.03 7.39 -14.81
CA GLU A 12 -2.31 7.52 -16.24
C GLU A 12 -1.08 7.25 -17.12
N SER A 13 0.12 7.52 -16.62
CA SER A 13 1.37 7.26 -17.33
C SER A 13 1.86 5.82 -17.23
N GLY A 14 1.17 4.96 -16.47
CA GLY A 14 1.56 3.56 -16.29
C GLY A 14 2.59 3.33 -15.20
N GLN A 15 3.02 4.36 -14.49
CA GLN A 15 4.02 4.24 -13.43
C GLN A 15 3.53 3.45 -12.22
N LEU A 16 2.21 3.28 -12.07
CA LEU A 16 1.60 2.55 -10.96
C LEU A 16 1.09 1.16 -11.36
N ASP A 17 1.40 0.69 -12.56
CA ASP A 17 0.92 -0.62 -13.02
C ASP A 17 1.40 -1.77 -12.15
N TYR A 18 2.60 -1.68 -11.59
CA TYR A 18 3.12 -2.71 -10.69
C TYR A 18 2.25 -2.85 -9.41
N ILE A 19 1.61 -1.75 -8.97
CA ILE A 19 0.71 -1.79 -7.82
C ILE A 19 -0.53 -2.61 -8.12
N LYS A 20 -1.01 -2.58 -9.35
CA LYS A 20 -2.17 -3.39 -9.77
C LYS A 20 -1.87 -4.87 -9.60
N THR A 21 -0.69 -5.31 -10.02
CA THR A 21 -0.25 -6.70 -9.87
C THR A 21 -0.08 -7.08 -8.41
N ASP A 22 0.58 -6.23 -7.63
CA ASP A 22 0.77 -6.46 -6.19
C ASP A 22 -0.58 -6.53 -5.45
N LEU A 23 -1.52 -5.69 -5.83
CA LEU A 23 -2.84 -5.64 -5.22
C LEU A 23 -3.66 -6.89 -5.54
N GLU A 24 -3.62 -7.37 -6.78
CA GLU A 24 -4.27 -8.63 -7.14
C GLU A 24 -3.73 -9.79 -6.30
N ARG A 25 -2.41 -9.87 -6.17
CA ARG A 25 -1.77 -10.91 -5.38
C ARG A 25 -2.17 -10.81 -3.90
N PHE A 26 -2.20 -9.61 -3.36
CA PHE A 26 -2.62 -9.37 -1.99
C PHE A 26 -4.05 -9.88 -1.75
N ILE A 27 -4.97 -9.57 -2.65
CA ILE A 27 -6.36 -10.01 -2.54
C ILE A 27 -6.45 -11.54 -2.67
N CYS A 28 -5.70 -12.14 -3.59
CA CYS A 28 -5.64 -13.60 -3.73
C CYS A 28 -5.19 -14.27 -2.43
N VAL A 29 -4.12 -13.76 -1.83
CA VAL A 29 -3.54 -14.33 -0.62
C VAL A 29 -4.49 -14.18 0.57
N HIS A 30 -5.19 -13.04 0.68
CA HIS A 30 -6.01 -12.73 1.84
C HIS A 30 -7.51 -12.97 1.65
N ALA A 31 -7.92 -13.54 0.50
CA ALA A 31 -9.35 -13.73 0.19
C ALA A 31 -10.10 -14.50 1.28
N GLY A 32 -9.52 -15.58 1.78
CA GLY A 32 -10.12 -16.36 2.86
C GLY A 32 -10.28 -15.58 4.16
N GLU A 33 -9.27 -14.82 4.52
CA GLU A 33 -9.30 -13.98 5.73
C GLU A 33 -10.31 -12.86 5.61
N ILE A 34 -10.44 -12.26 4.43
CA ILE A 34 -11.42 -11.19 4.17
C ILE A 34 -12.84 -11.75 4.34
N GLU A 35 -13.14 -12.92 3.79
CA GLU A 35 -14.45 -13.55 3.95
C GLU A 35 -14.72 -13.94 5.39
N GLN A 36 -13.72 -14.46 6.10
CA GLN A 36 -13.85 -14.79 7.51
C GLN A 36 -14.16 -13.56 8.35
N TYR A 37 -13.47 -12.46 8.09
CA TYR A 37 -13.71 -11.19 8.78
C TYR A 37 -15.15 -10.71 8.55
N LYS A 38 -15.65 -10.78 7.33
CA LYS A 38 -17.02 -10.39 7.02
C LYS A 38 -18.04 -11.24 7.78
N ARG A 39 -17.83 -12.56 7.83
CA ARG A 39 -18.70 -13.49 8.58
C ARG A 39 -18.69 -13.21 10.06
N GLU A 40 -17.54 -12.96 10.64
CA GLU A 40 -17.40 -12.66 12.07
C GLU A 40 -18.16 -11.40 12.45
N GLN A 41 -18.18 -10.38 11.58
CA GLN A 41 -18.92 -9.15 11.83
C GLN A 41 -20.43 -9.43 11.89
N ILE A 42 -20.94 -10.26 10.99
CA ILE A 42 -22.36 -10.66 10.99
C ILE A 42 -22.68 -11.46 12.25
N GLU A 43 -21.83 -12.39 12.61
CA GLU A 43 -22.03 -13.21 13.83
C GLU A 43 -22.05 -12.37 15.10
N ARG A 44 -21.35 -11.25 15.11
CA ARG A 44 -21.35 -10.30 16.24
C ARG A 44 -22.58 -9.38 16.23
N GLY A 45 -23.48 -9.55 15.29
CA GLY A 45 -24.67 -8.73 15.17
C GLY A 45 -24.45 -7.37 14.51
N LEU A 46 -23.30 -7.18 13.86
CA LEU A 46 -22.98 -5.94 13.15
C LEU A 46 -23.53 -5.98 11.71
N PRO A 47 -23.82 -4.81 11.10
CA PRO A 47 -24.28 -4.79 9.72
C PRO A 47 -23.28 -5.43 8.76
N PRO A 48 -23.74 -6.02 7.64
CA PRO A 48 -22.83 -6.57 6.64
C PRO A 48 -21.88 -5.51 6.10
N ILE A 49 -20.60 -5.90 5.91
CA ILE A 49 -19.58 -5.01 5.37
C ILE A 49 -19.49 -5.22 3.86
N PRO A 50 -19.61 -4.17 3.03
CA PRO A 50 -19.39 -4.30 1.59
C PRO A 50 -17.99 -4.84 1.26
N ASP A 51 -17.87 -5.59 0.18
CA ASP A 51 -16.61 -6.22 -0.20
C ASP A 51 -15.48 -5.20 -0.40
N ASP A 52 -15.77 -4.07 -1.05
CA ASP A 52 -14.77 -3.03 -1.27
C ASP A 52 -14.29 -2.43 0.05
N THR A 53 -15.17 -2.23 1.01
CA THR A 53 -14.81 -1.72 2.34
C THR A 53 -13.94 -2.72 3.08
N ALA A 54 -14.27 -4.01 2.99
CA ALA A 54 -13.47 -5.07 3.64
C ALA A 54 -12.06 -5.12 3.05
N ILE A 55 -11.92 -5.04 1.73
CA ILE A 55 -10.60 -5.03 1.08
C ILE A 55 -9.79 -3.81 1.53
N LYS A 56 -10.40 -2.63 1.52
CA LYS A 56 -9.72 -1.40 1.96
C LYS A 56 -9.27 -1.49 3.42
N PHE A 57 -10.10 -2.07 4.27
CA PHE A 57 -9.75 -2.29 5.67
C PHE A 57 -8.49 -3.15 5.81
N PHE A 58 -8.41 -4.25 5.03
CA PHE A 58 -7.24 -5.12 5.05
C PHE A 58 -5.99 -4.42 4.53
N ILE A 59 -6.12 -3.59 3.50
CA ILE A 59 -5.00 -2.79 2.98
C ILE A 59 -4.47 -1.85 4.08
N ILE A 60 -5.37 -1.12 4.74
CA ILE A 60 -5.00 -0.15 5.77
C ILE A 60 -4.39 -0.85 6.97
N GLN A 61 -4.97 -1.96 7.41
CA GLN A 61 -4.51 -2.71 8.57
C GLN A 61 -3.11 -3.27 8.36
N ASN A 62 -2.84 -3.80 7.18
CA ASN A 62 -1.54 -4.39 6.86
C ASN A 62 -0.49 -3.33 6.50
N ARG A 63 -0.91 -2.14 6.11
CA ARG A 63 -0.05 -1.02 5.69
C ARG A 63 0.87 -1.33 4.52
N SER A 64 0.75 -2.53 3.96
CA SER A 64 1.62 -3.01 2.89
C SER A 64 0.90 -4.08 2.09
N ILE A 65 1.07 -4.07 0.78
CA ILE A 65 0.58 -5.13 -0.10
C ILE A 65 1.72 -5.97 -0.67
N ASN A 66 2.95 -5.48 -0.58
CA ASN A 66 4.16 -6.22 -0.97
C ASN A 66 5.32 -5.73 -0.10
N PRO A 67 5.53 -6.36 1.08
CA PRO A 67 6.56 -5.91 2.02
C PRO A 67 7.97 -5.89 1.43
N GLU A 68 8.31 -6.86 0.59
CA GLU A 68 9.65 -6.91 -0.03
C GLU A 68 9.90 -5.71 -0.93
N ARG A 69 8.95 -5.38 -1.79
CA ARG A 69 9.05 -4.21 -2.68
C ARG A 69 9.12 -2.91 -1.88
N GLU A 70 8.30 -2.80 -0.84
CA GLU A 70 8.24 -1.58 -0.05
C GLU A 70 9.50 -1.35 0.76
N ILE A 71 10.14 -2.42 1.25
CA ILE A 71 11.45 -2.31 1.90
C ILE A 71 12.50 -1.75 0.92
N LEU A 72 12.52 -2.27 -0.31
CA LEU A 72 13.45 -1.79 -1.34
C LEU A 72 13.19 -0.32 -1.69
N GLU A 73 11.94 0.09 -1.77
CA GLU A 73 11.59 1.48 -2.03
C GLU A 73 12.01 2.41 -0.88
N GLN A 74 11.85 1.96 0.37
CA GLN A 74 12.30 2.72 1.54
C GLN A 74 13.82 2.86 1.57
N VAL A 75 14.54 1.80 1.24
CA VAL A 75 16.01 1.86 1.16
C VAL A 75 16.43 2.88 0.10
N ALA A 76 15.77 2.89 -1.06
CA ALA A 76 16.07 3.87 -2.10
C ALA A 76 15.82 5.31 -1.63
N GLU A 77 14.75 5.55 -0.86
CA GLU A 77 14.47 6.88 -0.30
C GLU A 77 15.51 7.29 0.73
N ILE A 78 15.97 6.36 1.57
CA ILE A 78 17.02 6.63 2.55
C ILE A 78 18.33 7.00 1.83
N GLU A 79 18.70 6.27 0.77
CA GLU A 79 19.88 6.55 -0.02
C GLU A 79 19.82 7.92 -0.69
N ARG A 80 18.64 8.29 -1.19
CA ARG A 80 18.44 9.61 -1.79
C ARG A 80 18.60 10.72 -0.75
N GLU A 81 18.05 10.53 0.45
CA GLU A 81 18.17 11.50 1.55
C GLU A 81 19.64 11.64 1.97
N LYS A 82 20.36 10.52 2.06
CA LYS A 82 21.80 10.53 2.35
C LYS A 82 22.56 11.36 1.34
N TRP A 83 22.25 11.20 0.05
CA TRP A 83 22.90 11.97 -1.01
C TRP A 83 22.59 13.47 -0.88
N ILE A 84 21.33 13.82 -0.63
CA ILE A 84 20.90 15.21 -0.44
C ILE A 84 21.65 15.85 0.74
N GLN A 85 21.74 15.15 1.87
CA GLN A 85 22.48 15.65 3.03
C GLN A 85 23.96 15.85 2.73
N GLY A 86 24.57 14.93 2.01
CA GLY A 86 25.96 15.05 1.58
C GLY A 86 26.21 16.28 0.73
N VAL A 87 25.31 16.58 -0.20
CA VAL A 87 25.40 17.77 -1.05
C VAL A 87 25.25 19.05 -0.22
N LYS A 88 24.30 19.08 0.73
CA LYS A 88 24.04 20.26 1.56
C LYS A 88 25.20 20.56 2.53
N THR A 89 25.79 19.53 3.12
CA THR A 89 26.81 19.70 4.14
C THR A 89 28.23 19.69 3.59
N GLY A 90 28.42 19.24 2.35
CA GLY A 90 29.77 19.09 1.76
C GLY A 90 30.56 17.96 2.34
N SER A 91 29.98 17.09 3.15
CA SER A 91 30.64 15.95 3.77
C SER A 91 29.77 14.71 3.67
N GLU A 92 30.39 13.54 3.77
CA GLU A 92 29.66 12.27 3.73
C GLU A 92 28.90 12.07 5.04
N PRO A 93 27.56 11.92 5.01
CA PRO A 93 26.78 11.73 6.24
C PRO A 93 26.96 10.33 6.80
N ASP A 94 26.79 10.20 8.13
CA ASP A 94 26.78 8.91 8.79
C ASP A 94 25.53 8.12 8.37
N PRO A 95 25.70 6.94 7.73
CA PRO A 95 24.54 6.15 7.26
C PRO A 95 23.57 5.80 8.38
N GLN A 96 24.06 5.49 9.58
CA GLN A 96 23.19 5.13 10.70
C GLN A 96 22.34 6.31 11.15
N GLN A 97 22.93 7.50 11.20
CA GLN A 97 22.20 8.72 11.56
C GLN A 97 21.11 9.05 10.53
N VAL A 98 21.42 8.92 9.24
CA VAL A 98 20.44 9.16 8.16
C VAL A 98 19.28 8.20 8.29
N CYS A 99 19.52 6.90 8.51
CA CYS A 99 18.47 5.90 8.71
C CYS A 99 17.58 6.24 9.90
N GLN A 100 18.18 6.64 11.04
CA GLN A 100 17.43 6.99 12.23
C GLN A 100 16.56 8.22 12.02
N GLU A 101 17.09 9.24 11.37
CA GLU A 101 16.33 10.46 11.06
C GLU A 101 15.18 10.16 10.10
N TRP A 102 15.43 9.35 9.06
CA TRP A 102 14.39 8.98 8.13
C TRP A 102 13.27 8.23 8.84
N ALA A 103 13.63 7.25 9.68
CA ALA A 103 12.66 6.44 10.42
C ALA A 103 11.81 7.31 11.36
N SER A 104 12.42 8.29 12.04
CA SER A 104 11.69 9.10 13.01
C SER A 104 10.88 10.23 12.38
N LYS A 105 11.35 10.81 11.27
CA LYS A 105 10.72 12.00 10.67
C LYS A 105 9.83 11.70 9.48
N TYR A 106 10.18 10.71 8.67
CA TYR A 106 9.57 10.52 7.35
C TYR A 106 8.82 9.22 7.17
N SER A 107 9.16 8.16 7.92
CA SER A 107 8.61 6.82 7.66
C SER A 107 7.09 6.75 7.80
N ALA A 108 6.51 7.41 8.79
CA ALA A 108 5.06 7.41 9.00
C ALA A 108 4.34 8.10 7.84
N GLY A 109 4.85 9.26 7.41
CA GLY A 109 4.30 9.99 6.26
C GLY A 109 4.45 9.22 4.97
N TRP A 110 5.59 8.55 4.77
CA TRP A 110 5.83 7.72 3.59
C TRP A 110 4.82 6.57 3.51
N ARG A 111 4.59 5.87 4.63
CA ARG A 111 3.62 4.77 4.67
C ARG A 111 2.20 5.24 4.41
N GLN A 112 1.81 6.38 4.98
CA GLN A 112 0.49 6.95 4.75
C GLN A 112 0.30 7.34 3.29
N HIS A 113 1.30 7.96 2.69
CA HIS A 113 1.28 8.29 1.27
C HIS A 113 1.17 7.02 0.41
N ARG A 114 1.91 5.98 0.77
CA ARG A 114 1.86 4.69 0.07
C ARG A 114 0.48 4.06 0.13
N VAL A 115 -0.16 4.06 1.30
CA VAL A 115 -1.52 3.55 1.46
C VAL A 115 -2.50 4.36 0.59
N THR A 116 -2.34 5.68 0.55
CA THR A 116 -3.15 6.56 -0.30
C THR A 116 -3.04 6.16 -1.78
N ILE A 117 -1.83 5.89 -2.25
CA ILE A 117 -1.59 5.44 -3.61
C ILE A 117 -2.30 4.10 -3.88
N ILE A 118 -2.15 3.14 -2.98
CA ILE A 118 -2.74 1.81 -3.13
C ILE A 118 -4.27 1.90 -3.18
N VAL A 119 -4.86 2.67 -2.28
CA VAL A 119 -6.32 2.86 -2.25
C VAL A 119 -6.80 3.56 -3.51
N TYR A 120 -6.05 4.54 -4.02
CA TYR A 120 -6.38 5.20 -5.28
C TYR A 120 -6.43 4.20 -6.44
N VAL A 121 -5.40 3.36 -6.57
CA VAL A 121 -5.36 2.32 -7.62
C VAL A 121 -6.54 1.36 -7.47
N PHE A 122 -6.83 0.93 -6.23
CA PHE A 122 -7.97 0.06 -5.96
C PHE A 122 -9.28 0.69 -6.43
N GLU A 123 -9.54 1.94 -6.08
CA GLU A 123 -10.79 2.62 -6.44
C GLU A 123 -10.93 2.81 -7.95
N ARG A 124 -9.83 3.03 -8.66
CA ARG A 124 -9.86 3.21 -10.12
C ARG A 124 -10.25 1.94 -10.86
N GLU A 125 -9.92 0.77 -10.31
CA GLU A 125 -10.24 -0.51 -10.95
C GLU A 125 -10.97 -1.44 -9.97
N LYS A 126 -11.86 -0.87 -9.19
CA LYS A 126 -12.58 -1.59 -8.13
C LYS A 126 -13.25 -2.86 -8.62
N ASP A 127 -13.95 -2.82 -9.75
CA ASP A 127 -14.66 -3.99 -10.27
C ASP A 127 -13.72 -5.14 -10.60
N ARG A 128 -12.53 -4.84 -11.11
CA ARG A 128 -11.50 -5.83 -11.40
C ARG A 128 -11.06 -6.54 -10.11
N PHE A 129 -10.79 -5.78 -9.06
CA PHE A 129 -10.32 -6.34 -7.79
C PHE A 129 -11.43 -7.09 -7.05
N LEU A 130 -12.67 -6.67 -7.16
CA LEU A 130 -13.81 -7.40 -6.60
C LEU A 130 -13.96 -8.77 -7.29
N ARG A 131 -13.74 -8.85 -8.59
CA ARG A 131 -13.75 -10.12 -9.30
C ARG A 131 -12.65 -11.06 -8.81
N VAL A 132 -11.45 -10.52 -8.59
CA VAL A 132 -10.33 -11.30 -8.05
C VAL A 132 -10.71 -11.88 -6.69
N LEU A 133 -11.31 -11.09 -5.81
CA LEU A 133 -11.77 -11.58 -4.52
C LEU A 133 -12.78 -12.71 -4.67
N HIS A 134 -13.82 -12.53 -5.49
CA HIS A 134 -14.89 -13.52 -5.66
C HIS A 134 -14.37 -14.83 -6.25
N GLU A 135 -13.47 -14.76 -7.22
CA GLU A 135 -12.87 -15.94 -7.82
C GLU A 135 -12.06 -16.75 -6.81
N ASN A 136 -11.30 -16.07 -5.95
CA ASN A 136 -10.46 -16.75 -4.97
C ASN A 136 -11.26 -17.30 -3.78
N VAL A 137 -12.32 -16.62 -3.37
CA VAL A 137 -13.24 -17.13 -2.34
C VAL A 137 -13.94 -18.40 -2.86
N ARG A 138 -14.37 -18.41 -4.10
CA ARG A 138 -15.03 -19.57 -4.73
C ARG A 138 -14.08 -20.78 -4.77
N GLN A 139 -12.80 -20.56 -5.07
CA GLN A 139 -11.83 -21.64 -5.11
C GLN A 139 -11.47 -22.17 -3.72
N ALA A 140 -11.56 -21.34 -2.69
CA ALA A 140 -11.22 -21.70 -1.32
C ALA A 140 -12.35 -22.47 -0.60
N SER A 141 -13.56 -22.50 -1.15
CA SER A 141 -14.72 -23.16 -0.52
C SER A 141 -14.91 -24.62 -0.96
#